data_7df582aa662eefd105ff07d0180b09e0
#
_entry.id   7df582aa662eefd105ff07d0180b09e0
#
_cell.length_a   1.000
_cell.length_b   1.000
_cell.length_c   1.000
_cell.angle_alpha   90.00
_cell.angle_beta   90.00
_cell.angle_gamma   90.00
#
_symmetry.space_group_name_H-M   'P 1'
#
loop_
_entity.id
_entity.type
_entity.pdbx_description
1 polymer ?
#
loop_
_entity_poly.entity_id
_entity_poly.type
_entity_poly.pdbx_seq_one_letter_code
_entity_poly.pdbx_strand_id
1 'polypeptide(L)'
;MSNDAASILVTGAGGLIGRALVGLGLPGCPHTVLHETGGVPAGVRTIIHAGRDPRLGKADYDPDRDVESVAAKIAADRGLDLVMLSSRKVYGDAPSPVTEEAPARPTDDYGRQKRAMEMRLQERLGAKFTILRIANVFSFEPGRRSFFGIMLDRLRDCGEIRFDMSPDTARDFIPLTATAEIIRTLALSPPGGIVNVGSGIPLATGDLARAVMDGFGSGRLTCTDDTIRDSFVLDVTRMHSLTGLHLTRDRILAAARTIGATLKAGTATPA
;
A
#
# COMPACT_ATOMS: atom_id res chain seq x y z
N MET A 1 14.07 -12.95 19.18
CA MET A 1 12.96 -12.70 18.25
C MET A 1 11.71 -13.24 18.90
N SER A 2 10.69 -12.43 19.17
CA SER A 2 9.50 -12.89 19.87
C SER A 2 8.76 -13.96 19.06
N ASN A 3 8.22 -14.96 19.76
CA ASN A 3 7.45 -16.08 19.18
C ASN A 3 6.21 -15.61 18.37
N ASP A 4 5.89 -14.33 18.43
CA ASP A 4 4.71 -13.72 17.84
C ASP A 4 4.80 -13.55 16.31
N ALA A 5 6.00 -13.29 15.78
CA ALA A 5 6.18 -13.16 14.33
C ALA A 5 5.91 -14.47 13.58
N ALA A 6 6.19 -15.63 14.21
CA ALA A 6 5.90 -16.96 13.64
C ALA A 6 4.40 -17.29 13.55
N SER A 7 3.56 -16.54 14.27
CA SER A 7 2.10 -16.72 14.22
C SER A 7 1.43 -15.96 13.07
N ILE A 8 2.18 -15.24 12.26
CA ILE A 8 1.69 -14.48 11.11
C ILE A 8 2.22 -15.10 9.81
N LEU A 9 1.36 -15.25 8.81
CA LEU A 9 1.73 -15.67 7.45
C LEU A 9 1.41 -14.55 6.45
N VAL A 10 2.41 -14.14 5.68
CA VAL A 10 2.23 -13.19 4.58
C VAL A 10 2.00 -13.93 3.27
N THR A 11 0.85 -13.76 2.64
CA THR A 11 0.60 -14.27 1.29
C THR A 11 0.75 -13.15 0.26
N GLY A 12 1.20 -13.48 -0.95
CA GLY A 12 1.63 -12.48 -1.91
C GLY A 12 3.00 -11.89 -1.58
N ALA A 13 3.87 -12.70 -0.96
CA ALA A 13 5.21 -12.32 -0.51
C ALA A 13 6.12 -11.75 -1.62
N GLY A 14 5.86 -12.05 -2.90
CA GLY A 14 6.60 -11.49 -4.03
C GLY A 14 6.19 -10.06 -4.44
N GLY A 15 5.07 -9.55 -3.92
CA GLY A 15 4.60 -8.18 -4.17
C GLY A 15 5.41 -7.11 -3.44
N LEU A 16 5.15 -5.83 -3.73
CA LEU A 16 5.85 -4.70 -3.12
C LEU A 16 5.78 -4.73 -1.58
N ILE A 17 4.58 -4.70 -1.05
CA ILE A 17 4.35 -4.71 0.41
C ILE A 17 4.71 -6.08 0.99
N GLY A 18 4.41 -7.17 0.26
CA GLY A 18 4.75 -8.53 0.70
C GLY A 18 6.25 -8.72 0.95
N ARG A 19 7.10 -8.29 0.02
CA ARG A 19 8.58 -8.32 0.19
C ARG A 19 9.04 -7.49 1.38
N ALA A 20 8.45 -6.31 1.58
CA ALA A 20 8.79 -5.47 2.72
C ALA A 20 8.43 -6.12 4.05
N LEU A 21 7.28 -6.78 4.14
CA LEU A 21 6.86 -7.54 5.33
C LEU A 21 7.77 -8.73 5.61
N VAL A 22 8.15 -9.50 4.58
CA VAL A 22 9.12 -10.59 4.70
C VAL A 22 10.49 -10.06 5.14
N GLY A 23 10.90 -8.90 4.63
CA GLY A 23 12.12 -8.20 5.07
C GLY A 23 12.13 -7.81 6.54
N LEU A 24 10.95 -7.68 7.17
CA LEU A 24 10.79 -7.49 8.62
C LEU A 24 10.79 -8.82 9.42
N GLY A 25 11.10 -9.94 8.78
CA GLY A 25 11.20 -11.26 9.39
C GLY A 25 9.87 -12.03 9.49
N LEU A 26 8.81 -11.61 8.80
CA LEU A 26 7.56 -12.37 8.77
C LEU A 26 7.66 -13.55 7.77
N PRO A 27 7.18 -14.74 8.13
CA PRO A 27 7.04 -15.85 7.19
C PRO A 27 6.16 -15.46 5.99
N GLY A 28 6.61 -15.79 4.78
CA GLY A 28 5.88 -15.42 3.58
C GLY A 28 5.82 -16.54 2.54
N CYS A 29 4.73 -16.56 1.76
CA CYS A 29 4.57 -17.46 0.62
C CYS A 29 3.92 -16.75 -0.57
N PRO A 30 4.09 -17.25 -1.81
CA PRO A 30 3.28 -16.85 -2.94
C PRO A 30 1.78 -17.08 -2.64
N HIS A 31 0.91 -16.21 -3.16
CA HIS A 31 -0.54 -16.38 -2.97
C HIS A 31 -1.07 -17.69 -3.59
N THR A 32 -0.41 -18.20 -4.62
CA THR A 32 -0.74 -19.48 -5.28
C THR A 32 -0.64 -20.69 -4.35
N VAL A 33 0.25 -20.65 -3.35
CA VAL A 33 0.40 -21.74 -2.39
C VAL A 33 -0.88 -21.99 -1.61
N LEU A 34 -1.61 -20.95 -1.23
CA LEU A 34 -2.91 -21.13 -0.57
C LEU A 34 -3.94 -21.81 -1.47
N HIS A 35 -3.93 -21.50 -2.78
CA HIS A 35 -4.83 -22.11 -3.75
C HIS A 35 -4.57 -23.61 -3.94
N GLU A 36 -3.29 -23.99 -3.99
CA GLU A 36 -2.88 -25.34 -4.36
C GLU A 36 -2.94 -26.32 -3.19
N THR A 37 -2.63 -25.86 -2.01
CA THR A 37 -2.43 -26.76 -0.86
C THR A 37 -3.41 -26.55 0.28
N GLY A 38 -4.11 -25.40 0.33
CA GLY A 38 -4.83 -24.95 1.52
C GLY A 38 -3.90 -24.84 2.74
N GLY A 39 -2.58 -24.87 2.49
CA GLY A 39 -1.53 -25.10 3.47
C GLY A 39 -1.20 -23.84 4.25
N VAL A 40 -1.81 -23.67 5.41
CA VAL A 40 -1.35 -22.72 6.43
C VAL A 40 -0.56 -23.52 7.47
N PRO A 41 0.70 -23.15 7.76
CA PRO A 41 1.51 -23.83 8.77
C PRO A 41 0.83 -23.86 10.14
N ALA A 42 1.13 -24.89 10.92
CA ALA A 42 0.66 -24.99 12.30
C ALA A 42 1.18 -23.81 13.13
N GLY A 43 0.34 -23.26 14.02
CA GLY A 43 0.70 -22.12 14.87
C GLY A 43 0.42 -20.74 14.25
N VAL A 44 0.09 -20.64 12.95
CA VAL A 44 -0.38 -19.38 12.34
C VAL A 44 -1.75 -19.02 12.91
N ARG A 45 -1.90 -17.78 13.32
CA ARG A 45 -3.15 -17.19 13.83
C ARG A 45 -3.67 -16.07 12.93
N THR A 46 -2.77 -15.41 12.22
CA THR A 46 -3.10 -14.26 11.36
C THR A 46 -2.54 -14.46 9.95
N ILE A 47 -3.36 -14.22 8.94
CA ILE A 47 -2.94 -14.13 7.55
C ILE A 47 -2.91 -12.65 7.15
N ILE A 48 -1.76 -12.15 6.67
CA ILE A 48 -1.69 -10.88 5.93
C ILE A 48 -1.78 -11.20 4.44
N HIS A 49 -2.88 -10.82 3.80
CA HIS A 49 -3.00 -11.01 2.35
C HIS A 49 -2.52 -9.76 1.60
N ALA A 50 -1.28 -9.79 1.12
CA ALA A 50 -0.64 -8.73 0.32
C ALA A 50 -0.66 -9.03 -1.20
N GLY A 51 -1.38 -10.06 -1.60
CA GLY A 51 -1.59 -10.43 -3.00
C GLY A 51 -2.64 -9.57 -3.69
N ARG A 52 -2.65 -9.64 -5.02
CA ARG A 52 -3.71 -9.12 -5.89
C ARG A 52 -3.93 -10.16 -6.98
N ASP A 53 -5.18 -10.48 -7.27
CA ASP A 53 -5.47 -11.40 -8.38
C ASP A 53 -4.96 -10.80 -9.71
N PRO A 54 -4.14 -11.53 -10.47
CA PRO A 54 -3.58 -11.04 -11.73
C PRO A 54 -4.65 -10.90 -12.83
N ARG A 55 -5.84 -11.49 -12.64
CA ARG A 55 -6.99 -11.40 -13.54
C ARG A 55 -7.86 -10.18 -13.24
N LEU A 56 -7.64 -9.48 -12.13
CA LEU A 56 -8.42 -8.31 -11.74
C LEU A 56 -8.48 -7.29 -12.89
N GLY A 57 -9.71 -6.98 -13.36
CA GLY A 57 -9.96 -6.13 -14.51
C GLY A 57 -9.89 -6.83 -15.88
N LYS A 58 -9.75 -8.17 -15.92
CA LYS A 58 -9.81 -8.96 -17.15
C LYS A 58 -11.14 -9.69 -17.29
N ALA A 59 -11.45 -10.16 -18.50
CA ALA A 59 -12.72 -10.83 -18.82
C ALA A 59 -12.89 -12.19 -18.09
N ASP A 60 -11.80 -12.84 -17.71
CA ASP A 60 -11.76 -14.11 -16.98
C ASP A 60 -11.69 -13.94 -15.45
N TYR A 61 -11.85 -12.72 -14.96
CA TYR A 61 -11.88 -12.48 -13.52
C TYR A 61 -13.18 -13.01 -12.90
N ASP A 62 -13.01 -13.90 -11.94
CA ASP A 62 -14.09 -14.47 -11.15
C ASP A 62 -13.91 -14.05 -9.67
N PRO A 63 -14.78 -13.19 -9.13
CA PRO A 63 -14.66 -12.68 -7.78
C PRO A 63 -14.86 -13.73 -6.69
N ASP A 64 -15.51 -14.86 -6.98
CA ASP A 64 -15.70 -15.96 -6.01
C ASP A 64 -14.50 -16.89 -5.93
N ARG A 65 -13.63 -16.84 -6.94
CA ARG A 65 -12.44 -17.67 -7.09
C ARG A 65 -11.16 -16.85 -7.18
N ASP A 66 -11.22 -15.57 -6.83
CA ASP A 66 -10.03 -14.73 -6.75
C ASP A 66 -9.15 -15.07 -5.54
N VAL A 67 -7.91 -14.59 -5.56
CA VAL A 67 -6.94 -14.91 -4.50
C VAL A 67 -7.35 -14.34 -3.15
N GLU A 68 -8.08 -13.25 -3.13
CA GLU A 68 -8.62 -12.61 -1.94
C GLU A 68 -9.74 -13.49 -1.32
N SER A 69 -10.66 -13.98 -2.13
CA SER A 69 -11.76 -14.86 -1.69
C SER A 69 -11.26 -16.21 -1.17
N VAL A 70 -10.20 -16.75 -1.79
CA VAL A 70 -9.57 -17.98 -1.30
C VAL A 70 -8.89 -17.76 0.05
N ALA A 71 -8.14 -16.65 0.22
CA ALA A 71 -7.54 -16.32 1.50
C ALA A 71 -8.60 -16.14 2.60
N ALA A 72 -9.72 -15.48 2.27
CA ALA A 72 -10.85 -15.31 3.18
C ALA A 72 -11.51 -16.64 3.57
N LYS A 73 -11.73 -17.53 2.59
CA LYS A 73 -12.28 -18.86 2.86
C LYS A 73 -11.39 -19.67 3.80
N ILE A 74 -10.08 -19.71 3.55
CA ILE A 74 -9.12 -20.42 4.41
C ILE A 74 -9.10 -19.84 5.82
N ALA A 75 -9.12 -18.50 5.95
CA ALA A 75 -9.16 -17.85 7.25
C ALA A 75 -10.44 -18.23 8.01
N ALA A 76 -11.60 -18.20 7.35
CA ALA A 76 -12.89 -18.60 7.92
C ALA A 76 -12.89 -20.08 8.38
N ASP A 77 -12.52 -21.00 7.49
CA ASP A 77 -12.54 -22.45 7.73
C ASP A 77 -11.61 -22.84 8.90
N ARG A 78 -10.53 -22.08 9.13
CA ARG A 78 -9.54 -22.33 10.18
C ARG A 78 -9.68 -21.43 11.41
N GLY A 79 -10.62 -20.51 11.42
CA GLY A 79 -10.82 -19.57 12.51
C GLY A 79 -9.67 -18.56 12.70
N LEU A 80 -8.94 -18.22 11.62
CA LEU A 80 -7.81 -17.31 11.64
C LEU A 80 -8.28 -15.86 11.45
N ASP A 81 -7.47 -14.92 11.95
CA ASP A 81 -7.61 -13.50 11.61
C ASP A 81 -7.09 -13.24 10.21
N LEU A 82 -7.77 -12.35 9.46
CA LEU A 82 -7.35 -11.93 8.13
C LEU A 82 -7.11 -10.41 8.10
N VAL A 83 -5.90 -10.02 7.73
CA VAL A 83 -5.54 -8.63 7.41
C VAL A 83 -5.45 -8.49 5.90
N MET A 84 -6.36 -7.72 5.30
CA MET A 84 -6.49 -7.54 3.86
C MET A 84 -6.09 -6.14 3.44
N LEU A 85 -5.26 -6.03 2.40
CA LEU A 85 -4.84 -4.74 1.87
C LEU A 85 -5.87 -4.21 0.85
N SER A 86 -6.50 -3.09 1.20
CA SER A 86 -7.38 -2.30 0.35
C SER A 86 -6.71 -0.98 -0.04
N SER A 87 -7.48 0.01 -0.47
CA SER A 87 -6.96 1.27 -1.00
C SER A 87 -7.85 2.44 -0.62
N ARG A 88 -7.26 3.61 -0.45
CA ARG A 88 -7.98 4.88 -0.33
C ARG A 88 -8.93 5.14 -1.52
N LYS A 89 -8.68 4.52 -2.68
CA LYS A 89 -9.50 4.64 -3.89
C LYS A 89 -10.96 4.21 -3.71
N VAL A 90 -11.27 3.46 -2.65
CA VAL A 90 -12.65 3.10 -2.30
C VAL A 90 -13.49 4.30 -1.87
N TYR A 91 -12.86 5.38 -1.39
CA TYR A 91 -13.56 6.60 -0.96
C TYR A 91 -13.96 7.52 -2.12
N GLY A 92 -13.28 7.42 -3.28
CA GLY A 92 -13.46 8.36 -4.39
C GLY A 92 -13.06 9.79 -3.98
N ASP A 93 -13.94 10.75 -4.27
CA ASP A 93 -13.71 12.19 -4.06
C ASP A 93 -14.24 12.68 -2.69
N ALA A 94 -14.09 11.88 -1.65
CA ALA A 94 -14.54 12.25 -0.30
C ALA A 94 -13.77 13.47 0.25
N PRO A 95 -14.42 14.36 1.02
CA PRO A 95 -13.75 15.48 1.66
C PRO A 95 -12.62 15.04 2.60
N SER A 96 -11.46 15.67 2.49
CA SER A 96 -10.29 15.39 3.35
C SER A 96 -10.32 16.22 4.64
N PRO A 97 -9.82 15.68 5.77
CA PRO A 97 -9.32 14.32 5.95
C PRO A 97 -10.43 13.26 5.96
N VAL A 98 -10.18 12.11 5.31
CA VAL A 98 -11.19 11.06 5.10
C VAL A 98 -11.10 10.03 6.21
N THR A 99 -12.18 9.88 7.01
CA THR A 99 -12.29 8.89 8.09
C THR A 99 -12.75 7.52 7.55
N GLU A 100 -12.63 6.47 8.37
CA GLU A 100 -13.08 5.12 8.03
C GLU A 100 -14.61 5.01 7.83
N GLU A 101 -15.37 5.90 8.46
CA GLU A 101 -16.82 5.98 8.37
C GLU A 101 -17.31 6.72 7.12
N ALA A 102 -16.41 7.40 6.41
CA ALA A 102 -16.76 8.09 5.18
C ALA A 102 -17.37 7.13 4.15
N PRO A 103 -18.45 7.54 3.45
CA PRO A 103 -19.08 6.70 2.45
C PRO A 103 -18.09 6.25 1.37
N ALA A 104 -18.04 4.94 1.11
CA ALA A 104 -17.24 4.38 0.03
C ALA A 104 -17.97 4.62 -1.32
N ARG A 105 -17.46 5.57 -2.11
CA ARG A 105 -18.00 5.98 -3.42
C ARG A 105 -16.89 5.99 -4.48
N PRO A 106 -16.34 4.82 -4.83
CA PRO A 106 -15.21 4.73 -5.75
C PRO A 106 -15.55 5.29 -7.14
N THR A 107 -14.66 6.11 -7.69
CA THR A 107 -14.82 6.76 -8.99
C THR A 107 -14.11 6.01 -10.13
N ASP A 108 -13.17 5.12 -9.81
CA ASP A 108 -12.47 4.30 -10.81
C ASP A 108 -12.73 2.78 -10.62
N ASP A 109 -12.40 1.98 -11.65
CA ASP A 109 -12.63 0.53 -11.64
C ASP A 109 -11.85 -0.18 -10.53
N TYR A 110 -10.62 0.26 -10.27
CA TYR A 110 -9.81 -0.32 -9.21
C TYR A 110 -10.44 -0.11 -7.83
N GLY A 111 -10.93 1.09 -7.55
CA GLY A 111 -11.64 1.40 -6.32
C GLY A 111 -12.94 0.59 -6.20
N ARG A 112 -13.72 0.46 -7.29
CA ARG A 112 -14.95 -0.36 -7.32
C ARG A 112 -14.67 -1.82 -7.00
N GLN A 113 -13.63 -2.40 -7.58
CA GLN A 113 -13.22 -3.78 -7.34
C GLN A 113 -12.76 -3.99 -5.89
N LYS A 114 -11.94 -3.06 -5.35
CA LYS A 114 -11.52 -3.12 -3.94
C LYS A 114 -12.72 -3.00 -2.99
N ARG A 115 -13.67 -2.13 -3.29
CA ARG A 115 -14.91 -2.01 -2.48
C ARG A 115 -15.75 -3.29 -2.50
N ALA A 116 -15.93 -3.89 -3.68
CA ALA A 116 -16.66 -5.16 -3.80
C ALA A 116 -15.99 -6.27 -2.99
N MET A 117 -14.65 -6.36 -3.03
CA MET A 117 -13.88 -7.27 -2.18
C MET A 117 -14.11 -7.00 -0.68
N GLU A 118 -14.04 -5.75 -0.23
CA GLU A 118 -14.31 -5.40 1.17
C GLU A 118 -15.69 -5.89 1.63
N MET A 119 -16.72 -5.70 0.82
CA MET A 119 -18.09 -6.16 1.14
C MET A 119 -18.17 -7.68 1.28
N ARG A 120 -17.59 -8.43 0.34
CA ARG A 120 -17.55 -9.90 0.43
C ARG A 120 -16.84 -10.41 1.68
N LEU A 121 -15.76 -9.74 2.10
CA LEU A 121 -15.04 -10.09 3.32
C LEU A 121 -15.88 -9.82 4.57
N GLN A 122 -16.59 -8.71 4.62
CA GLN A 122 -17.49 -8.36 5.72
C GLN A 122 -18.57 -9.43 5.92
N GLU A 123 -19.15 -9.90 4.83
CA GLU A 123 -20.17 -10.94 4.86
C GLU A 123 -19.64 -12.30 5.34
N ARG A 124 -18.40 -12.66 4.97
CA ARG A 124 -17.83 -13.99 5.23
C ARG A 124 -17.15 -14.13 6.60
N LEU A 125 -16.49 -13.09 7.08
CA LEU A 125 -15.57 -13.19 8.23
C LEU A 125 -16.03 -12.44 9.47
N GLY A 126 -17.04 -11.58 9.35
CA GLY A 126 -17.55 -10.80 10.46
C GLY A 126 -16.45 -10.00 11.16
N ALA A 127 -16.26 -10.21 12.47
CA ALA A 127 -15.29 -9.47 13.27
C ALA A 127 -13.82 -9.92 13.10
N LYS A 128 -13.57 -11.07 12.49
CA LYS A 128 -12.21 -11.63 12.30
C LYS A 128 -11.48 -11.12 11.05
N PHE A 129 -11.93 -10.02 10.46
CA PHE A 129 -11.22 -9.40 9.36
C PHE A 129 -10.77 -7.98 9.73
N THR A 130 -9.62 -7.60 9.21
CA THR A 130 -9.14 -6.22 9.25
C THR A 130 -8.85 -5.77 7.83
N ILE A 131 -9.48 -4.70 7.38
CA ILE A 131 -9.25 -4.10 6.07
C ILE A 131 -8.38 -2.86 6.25
N LEU A 132 -7.26 -2.82 5.55
CA LEU A 132 -6.35 -1.67 5.55
C LEU A 132 -6.55 -0.85 4.28
N ARG A 133 -7.19 0.32 4.39
CA ARG A 133 -7.31 1.29 3.28
C ARG A 133 -6.05 2.14 3.24
N ILE A 134 -5.18 1.81 2.31
CA ILE A 134 -3.82 2.35 2.26
C ILE A 134 -3.76 3.57 1.33
N ALA A 135 -3.05 4.61 1.78
CA ALA A 135 -2.71 5.82 1.02
C ALA A 135 -1.72 5.55 -0.12
N ASN A 136 -1.08 6.57 -0.68
CA ASN A 136 -0.07 6.39 -1.72
C ASN A 136 1.25 5.92 -1.13
N VAL A 137 1.49 4.61 -1.22
CA VAL A 137 2.79 4.02 -0.85
C VAL A 137 3.83 4.35 -1.92
N PHE A 138 5.01 4.78 -1.47
CA PHE A 138 6.14 5.02 -2.35
C PHE A 138 7.42 4.32 -1.87
N SER A 139 8.26 3.92 -2.82
CA SER A 139 9.51 3.19 -2.58
C SER A 139 10.45 3.29 -3.77
N PHE A 140 11.68 2.79 -3.61
CA PHE A 140 12.59 2.60 -4.73
C PHE A 140 12.14 1.40 -5.59
N GLU A 141 11.42 1.68 -6.67
CA GLU A 141 10.97 0.68 -7.66
C GLU A 141 11.02 1.23 -9.09
N PRO A 142 12.22 1.45 -9.64
CA PRO A 142 12.35 1.84 -11.05
C PRO A 142 11.77 0.74 -11.96
N GLY A 143 11.16 1.16 -13.08
CA GLY A 143 10.49 0.26 -14.03
C GLY A 143 9.07 -0.16 -13.63
N ARG A 144 8.59 0.18 -12.44
CA ARG A 144 7.22 -0.09 -12.04
C ARG A 144 6.26 0.93 -12.67
N ARG A 145 5.17 0.45 -13.27
CA ARG A 145 4.08 1.31 -13.77
C ARG A 145 3.21 1.86 -12.64
N SER A 146 3.80 2.68 -11.79
CA SER A 146 3.13 3.47 -10.76
C SER A 146 3.48 4.94 -10.96
N PHE A 147 2.70 5.85 -10.37
CA PHE A 147 3.02 7.28 -10.39
C PHE A 147 4.46 7.54 -9.96
N PHE A 148 4.88 6.95 -8.86
CA PHE A 148 6.23 7.15 -8.33
C PHE A 148 7.32 6.48 -9.17
N GLY A 149 7.06 5.26 -9.68
CA GLY A 149 8.00 4.55 -10.56
C GLY A 149 8.25 5.30 -11.88
N ILE A 150 7.19 5.80 -12.52
CA ILE A 150 7.29 6.62 -13.75
C ILE A 150 8.11 7.89 -13.48
N MET A 151 7.90 8.53 -12.32
CA MET A 151 8.64 9.72 -11.92
C MET A 151 10.15 9.41 -11.80
N LEU A 152 10.53 8.28 -11.18
CA LEU A 152 11.91 7.85 -11.04
C LEU A 152 12.56 7.55 -12.40
N ASP A 153 11.86 6.80 -13.27
CA ASP A 153 12.38 6.45 -14.59
C ASP A 153 12.62 7.70 -15.44
N ARG A 154 11.70 8.66 -15.44
CA ARG A 154 11.90 9.94 -16.17
C ARG A 154 13.06 10.77 -15.62
N LEU A 155 13.21 10.82 -14.29
CA LEU A 155 14.35 11.50 -13.68
C LEU A 155 15.67 10.88 -14.11
N ARG A 156 15.76 9.55 -14.07
CA ARG A 156 16.95 8.79 -14.48
C ARG A 156 17.27 8.98 -15.97
N ASP A 157 16.26 8.84 -16.84
CA ASP A 157 16.46 8.71 -18.28
C ASP A 157 16.49 10.07 -18.98
N CYS A 158 15.79 11.08 -18.46
CA CYS A 158 15.60 12.38 -19.08
C CYS A 158 16.07 13.57 -18.21
N GLY A 159 16.49 13.33 -16.94
CA GLY A 159 16.80 14.42 -16.00
C GLY A 159 15.59 15.28 -15.65
N GLU A 160 14.37 14.74 -15.79
CA GLU A 160 13.15 15.52 -15.65
C GLU A 160 12.05 14.71 -14.95
N ILE A 161 11.36 15.34 -14.01
CA ILE A 161 10.07 14.89 -13.50
C ILE A 161 8.98 15.74 -14.16
N ARG A 162 8.01 15.07 -14.82
CA ARG A 162 6.94 15.77 -15.53
C ARG A 162 5.58 15.32 -15.01
N PHE A 163 4.75 16.28 -14.63
CA PHE A 163 3.38 16.06 -14.20
C PHE A 163 2.37 16.54 -15.27
N ASP A 164 1.22 15.87 -15.32
CA ASP A 164 0.02 16.25 -16.06
C ASP A 164 -1.07 16.83 -15.14
N MET A 165 -0.65 17.30 -13.96
CA MET A 165 -1.48 17.95 -12.94
C MET A 165 -0.64 18.95 -12.17
N SER A 166 -1.29 19.82 -11.40
CA SER A 166 -0.59 20.79 -10.56
C SER A 166 0.37 20.09 -9.58
N PRO A 167 1.63 20.54 -9.50
CA PRO A 167 2.57 20.08 -8.47
C PRO A 167 2.11 20.42 -7.04
N ASP A 168 1.17 21.37 -6.88
CA ASP A 168 0.57 21.71 -5.58
C ASP A 168 -0.55 20.76 -5.16
N THR A 169 -0.88 19.76 -5.99
CA THR A 169 -1.82 18.71 -5.64
C THR A 169 -1.36 18.00 -4.36
N ALA A 170 -2.10 18.21 -3.28
CA ALA A 170 -1.80 17.61 -1.97
C ALA A 170 -2.32 16.18 -1.90
N ARG A 171 -1.46 15.24 -1.52
CA ARG A 171 -1.80 13.83 -1.35
C ARG A 171 -1.17 13.29 -0.07
N ASP A 172 -1.79 12.23 0.45
CA ASP A 172 -1.21 11.43 1.53
C ASP A 172 -0.21 10.43 0.94
N PHE A 173 1.07 10.63 1.25
CA PHE A 173 2.17 9.75 0.86
C PHE A 173 2.76 9.06 2.07
N ILE A 174 3.00 7.76 1.94
CA ILE A 174 3.60 6.95 3.00
C ILE A 174 4.77 6.12 2.46
N PRO A 175 5.97 6.15 3.10
CA PRO A 175 7.08 5.28 2.72
C PRO A 175 6.74 3.81 2.91
N LEU A 176 7.19 2.95 1.99
CA LEU A 176 6.97 1.50 2.07
C LEU A 176 7.45 0.87 3.39
N THR A 177 8.57 1.33 3.92
CA THR A 177 9.13 0.84 5.21
C THR A 177 8.16 1.11 6.35
N ALA A 178 7.63 2.33 6.46
CA ALA A 178 6.64 2.69 7.46
C ALA A 178 5.32 1.92 7.27
N THR A 179 4.90 1.74 6.01
CA THR A 179 3.71 0.93 5.69
C THR A 179 3.85 -0.49 6.20
N ALA A 180 5.00 -1.13 5.96
CA ALA A 180 5.25 -2.50 6.41
C ALA A 180 5.29 -2.61 7.95
N GLU A 181 5.91 -1.66 8.64
CA GLU A 181 5.94 -1.61 10.11
C GLU A 181 4.53 -1.47 10.71
N ILE A 182 3.70 -0.58 10.16
CA ILE A 182 2.31 -0.39 10.57
C ILE A 182 1.50 -1.68 10.36
N ILE A 183 1.58 -2.28 9.16
CA ILE A 183 0.86 -3.51 8.83
C ILE A 183 1.28 -4.65 9.78
N ARG A 184 2.58 -4.81 10.02
CA ARG A 184 3.11 -5.82 10.96
C ARG A 184 2.54 -5.61 12.36
N THR A 185 2.55 -4.38 12.84
CA THR A 185 2.03 -4.05 14.19
C THR A 185 0.54 -4.37 14.30
N LEU A 186 -0.26 -3.97 13.31
CA LEU A 186 -1.69 -4.29 13.27
C LEU A 186 -1.96 -5.79 13.16
N ALA A 187 -1.10 -6.55 12.49
CA ALA A 187 -1.27 -8.01 12.32
C ALA A 187 -0.93 -8.83 13.56
N LEU A 188 -0.14 -8.28 14.49
CA LEU A 188 0.13 -8.91 15.79
C LEU A 188 -1.12 -8.94 16.69
N SER A 189 -1.99 -7.96 16.57
CA SER A 189 -3.29 -7.88 17.27
C SER A 189 -4.32 -7.23 16.35
N PRO A 190 -4.91 -7.99 15.42
CA PRO A 190 -5.82 -7.44 14.41
C PRO A 190 -7.04 -6.78 15.07
N PRO A 191 -7.29 -5.48 14.82
CA PRO A 191 -8.34 -4.74 15.54
C PRO A 191 -9.76 -5.02 15.03
N GLY A 192 -9.90 -5.74 13.93
CA GLY A 192 -11.15 -5.90 13.21
C GLY A 192 -11.63 -4.63 12.50
N GLY A 193 -12.50 -4.80 11.52
CA GLY A 193 -13.08 -3.71 10.75
C GLY A 193 -12.09 -2.98 9.82
N ILE A 194 -12.32 -1.70 9.57
CA ILE A 194 -11.54 -0.90 8.63
C ILE A 194 -10.55 -0.02 9.39
N VAL A 195 -9.32 0.09 8.89
CA VAL A 195 -8.28 1.00 9.38
C VAL A 195 -7.66 1.73 8.20
N ASN A 196 -7.63 3.05 8.25
CA ASN A 196 -6.87 3.87 7.33
C ASN A 196 -5.38 3.78 7.63
N VAL A 197 -4.56 3.54 6.60
CA VAL A 197 -3.10 3.47 6.70
C VAL A 197 -2.49 4.52 5.79
N GLY A 198 -1.92 5.55 6.37
CA GLY A 198 -1.34 6.69 5.68
C GLY A 198 -0.40 7.47 6.59
N SER A 199 0.07 8.60 6.11
CA SER A 199 0.78 9.56 6.96
C SER A 199 -0.17 10.51 7.70
N GLY A 200 -1.36 10.74 7.15
CA GLY A 200 -2.29 11.75 7.62
C GLY A 200 -1.81 13.19 7.30
N ILE A 201 -0.79 13.33 6.46
CA ILE A 201 -0.14 14.61 6.19
C ILE A 201 -0.40 15.02 4.74
N PRO A 202 -1.02 16.20 4.51
CA PRO A 202 -1.13 16.75 3.16
C PRO A 202 0.26 17.16 2.66
N LEU A 203 0.80 16.42 1.70
CA LEU A 203 2.08 16.72 1.08
C LEU A 203 1.86 17.05 -0.40
N ALA A 204 2.31 18.24 -0.83
CA ALA A 204 2.29 18.60 -2.24
C ALA A 204 3.14 17.62 -3.06
N THR A 205 2.59 17.14 -4.17
CA THR A 205 3.27 16.17 -5.04
C THR A 205 4.61 16.72 -5.56
N GLY A 206 4.66 18.04 -5.80
CA GLY A 206 5.89 18.75 -6.18
C GLY A 206 6.96 18.72 -5.09
N ASP A 207 6.59 18.78 -3.81
CA ASP A 207 7.57 18.72 -2.71
C ASP A 207 8.19 17.34 -2.61
N LEU A 208 7.39 16.27 -2.80
CA LEU A 208 7.91 14.91 -2.88
C LEU A 208 8.88 14.76 -4.05
N ALA A 209 8.52 15.28 -5.23
CA ALA A 209 9.37 15.24 -6.42
C ALA A 209 10.69 16.02 -6.21
N ARG A 210 10.63 17.22 -5.63
CA ARG A 210 11.83 18.01 -5.29
C ARG A 210 12.75 17.25 -4.34
N ALA A 211 12.18 16.60 -3.31
CA ALA A 211 12.99 15.80 -2.39
C ALA A 211 13.70 14.62 -3.09
N VAL A 212 13.06 13.97 -4.07
CA VAL A 212 13.72 12.93 -4.89
C VAL A 212 14.84 13.55 -5.73
N MET A 213 14.60 14.70 -6.39
CA MET A 213 15.62 15.38 -7.18
C MET A 213 16.80 15.86 -6.33
N ASP A 214 16.55 16.35 -5.11
CA ASP A 214 17.59 16.74 -4.16
C ASP A 214 18.51 15.54 -3.85
N GLY A 215 17.92 14.37 -3.60
CA GLY A 215 18.69 13.14 -3.38
C GLY A 215 19.43 12.67 -4.62
N PHE A 216 18.85 12.79 -5.80
CA PHE A 216 19.48 12.45 -7.09
C PHE A 216 20.59 13.45 -7.45
N GLY A 217 20.53 14.67 -6.92
CA GLY A 217 21.54 15.72 -7.06
C GLY A 217 21.39 16.56 -8.33
N SER A 218 20.35 16.35 -9.12
CA SER A 218 20.02 17.14 -10.32
C SER A 218 18.58 16.87 -10.76
N GLY A 219 18.10 17.60 -11.75
CA GLY A 219 16.80 17.39 -12.36
C GLY A 219 15.99 18.69 -12.42
N ARG A 220 14.90 18.64 -13.20
CA ARG A 220 13.91 19.71 -13.27
C ARG A 220 12.51 19.16 -13.12
N LEU A 221 11.64 19.92 -12.48
CA LEU A 221 10.21 19.64 -12.41
C LEU A 221 9.48 20.45 -13.47
N THR A 222 8.69 19.79 -14.30
CA THR A 222 7.83 20.43 -15.30
C THR A 222 6.38 20.00 -15.11
N CYS A 223 5.46 20.86 -15.54
CA CYS A 223 4.04 20.62 -15.45
C CYS A 223 3.39 20.97 -16.79
N THR A 224 2.49 20.14 -17.30
CA THR A 224 1.74 20.39 -18.53
C THR A 224 0.30 20.84 -18.28
N ASP A 225 -0.20 20.65 -17.07
CA ASP A 225 -1.53 21.07 -16.63
C ASP A 225 -1.44 21.47 -15.16
N ASP A 226 -1.90 22.66 -14.82
CA ASP A 226 -1.86 23.20 -13.46
C ASP A 226 -3.15 22.94 -12.66
N THR A 227 -3.97 22.00 -13.12
CA THR A 227 -5.19 21.61 -12.45
C THR A 227 -4.88 20.70 -11.24
N ILE A 228 -5.44 21.02 -10.08
CA ILE A 228 -5.40 20.15 -8.90
C ILE A 228 -6.31 18.94 -9.16
N ARG A 229 -5.76 17.73 -9.06
CA ARG A 229 -6.49 16.50 -9.32
C ARG A 229 -6.20 15.46 -8.27
N ASP A 230 -7.25 14.72 -7.84
CA ASP A 230 -7.11 13.57 -6.94
C ASP A 230 -6.36 13.95 -5.64
N SER A 231 -6.68 15.11 -5.08
CA SER A 231 -6.18 15.55 -3.77
C SER A 231 -6.92 14.79 -2.68
N PHE A 232 -6.17 14.23 -1.71
CA PHE A 232 -6.75 13.52 -0.58
C PHE A 232 -5.76 13.39 0.58
N VAL A 233 -6.31 13.28 1.79
CA VAL A 233 -5.59 12.92 3.02
C VAL A 233 -6.48 12.01 3.83
N LEU A 234 -5.92 10.94 4.37
CA LEU A 234 -6.65 10.03 5.28
C LEU A 234 -6.62 10.58 6.71
N ASP A 235 -7.70 10.45 7.44
CA ASP A 235 -7.66 10.48 8.88
C ASP A 235 -7.03 9.17 9.38
N VAL A 236 -5.96 9.26 10.12
CA VAL A 236 -5.19 8.11 10.63
C VAL A 236 -5.21 8.02 12.16
N THR A 237 -6.16 8.71 12.80
CA THR A 237 -6.30 8.74 14.26
C THR A 237 -6.44 7.33 14.84
N ARG A 238 -7.25 6.48 14.21
CA ARG A 238 -7.40 5.08 14.61
C ARG A 238 -6.11 4.29 14.48
N MET A 239 -5.38 4.44 13.38
CA MET A 239 -4.07 3.80 13.18
C MET A 239 -3.07 4.22 14.25
N HIS A 240 -2.99 5.52 14.56
CA HIS A 240 -2.11 6.04 15.60
C HIS A 240 -2.42 5.43 16.97
N SER A 241 -3.69 5.36 17.36
CA SER A 241 -4.12 4.78 18.63
C SER A 241 -3.80 3.30 18.75
N LEU A 242 -3.86 2.55 17.64
CA LEU A 242 -3.61 1.11 17.60
C LEU A 242 -2.11 0.77 17.55
N THR A 243 -1.28 1.61 16.93
CA THR A 243 0.11 1.28 16.64
C THR A 243 1.13 2.12 17.42
N GLY A 244 0.76 3.30 17.89
CA GLY A 244 1.68 4.30 18.42
C GLY A 244 2.66 4.88 17.38
N LEU A 245 2.51 4.51 16.10
CA LEU A 245 3.43 4.95 15.04
C LEU A 245 2.94 6.25 14.41
N HIS A 246 3.81 7.26 14.40
CA HIS A 246 3.55 8.57 13.81
C HIS A 246 4.61 8.89 12.76
N LEU A 247 4.16 9.47 11.64
CA LEU A 247 5.03 10.02 10.62
C LEU A 247 5.11 11.54 10.73
N THR A 248 6.23 12.10 10.33
CA THR A 248 6.38 13.54 10.15
C THR A 248 6.69 13.86 8.69
N ARG A 249 6.36 15.08 8.26
CA ARG A 249 6.69 15.56 6.91
C ARG A 249 8.18 15.37 6.59
N ASP A 250 9.06 15.65 7.55
CA ASP A 250 10.50 15.52 7.36
C ASP A 250 10.95 14.08 7.15
N ARG A 251 10.35 13.12 7.85
CA ARG A 251 10.63 11.68 7.64
C ARG A 251 10.19 11.22 6.25
N ILE A 252 9.05 11.70 5.76
CA ILE A 252 8.55 11.37 4.41
C ILE A 252 9.51 11.94 3.35
N LEU A 253 9.90 13.22 3.47
CA LEU A 253 10.83 13.86 2.55
C LEU A 253 12.24 13.27 2.63
N ALA A 254 12.71 12.87 3.81
CA ALA A 254 13.98 12.17 3.99
C ALA A 254 13.98 10.82 3.25
N ALA A 255 12.90 10.05 3.35
CA ALA A 255 12.75 8.80 2.59
C ALA A 255 12.79 9.05 1.07
N ALA A 256 12.14 10.10 0.58
CA ALA A 256 12.18 10.49 -0.83
C ALA A 256 13.58 10.88 -1.29
N ARG A 257 14.35 11.64 -0.49
CA ARG A 257 15.76 11.97 -0.78
C ARG A 257 16.62 10.70 -0.84
N THR A 258 16.44 9.78 0.09
CA THR A 258 17.18 8.50 0.10
C THR A 258 16.91 7.71 -1.19
N ILE A 259 15.67 7.69 -1.68
CA ILE A 259 15.31 7.03 -2.94
C ILE A 259 16.03 7.71 -4.12
N GLY A 260 16.05 9.04 -4.17
CA GLY A 260 16.79 9.79 -5.19
C GLY A 260 18.30 9.47 -5.19
N ALA A 261 18.90 9.42 -4.00
CA ALA A 261 20.32 9.06 -3.85
C ALA A 261 20.60 7.63 -4.32
N THR A 262 19.71 6.69 -4.00
CA THR A 262 19.81 5.29 -4.47
C THR A 262 19.67 5.20 -5.99
N LEU A 263 18.76 5.97 -6.60
CA LEU A 263 18.61 6.04 -8.05
C LEU A 263 19.89 6.53 -8.73
N LYS A 264 20.53 7.57 -8.18
CA LYS A 264 21.81 8.09 -8.67
C LYS A 264 22.92 7.04 -8.59
N ALA A 265 23.02 6.34 -7.47
CA ALA A 265 24.02 5.29 -7.29
C ALA A 265 23.88 4.16 -8.33
N GLY A 266 22.64 3.78 -8.67
CA GLY A 266 22.35 2.80 -9.72
C GLY A 266 22.67 3.26 -11.14
N THR A 267 22.74 4.57 -11.41
CA THR A 267 23.15 5.13 -12.71
C THR A 267 24.67 5.27 -12.83
N ALA A 268 25.40 5.24 -11.72
CA ALA A 268 26.85 5.39 -11.67
C ALA A 268 27.62 4.06 -11.80
N THR A 269 26.95 2.92 -12.05
CA THR A 269 27.62 1.64 -12.29
C THR A 269 28.21 1.64 -13.69
N PRO A 270 29.56 1.59 -13.87
CA PRO A 270 30.18 1.57 -15.19
C PRO A 270 29.88 0.24 -15.90
N ALA A 271 29.82 0.35 -17.23
CA ALA A 271 29.75 -0.78 -18.15
C ALA A 271 30.94 -1.72 -18.02
#